data_d0455800b31098ed369f45bc8f3d850d
#
_entry.id   d0455800b31098ed369f45bc8f3d850d
#
_cell.length_a   1.000
_cell.length_b   1.000
_cell.length_c   1.000
_cell.angle_alpha   90.00
_cell.angle_beta   90.00
_cell.angle_gamma   90.00
#
_symmetry.space_group_name_H-M   'P 1'
#
loop_
_entity.id
_entity.type
_entity.pdbx_description
1 polymer ?
#
loop_
_entity_poly.entity_id
_entity_poly.type
_entity_poly.pdbx_seq_one_letter_code
_entity_poly.pdbx_strand_id
1 'polypeptide(L)'
;MKDNWYLLDTEEVLEKLNVDKKGLTNKEVKTNQEKYGLNVLPKKKKDSVFKIILRELLNPIVLLLIVTVVFSLIIGEVVDACAIIFIILIDLILGTFQEWKAEKTTESLQELIKDKVRVIRNGEETEVNSEELTIGDIVLLESGDRISADARLIEVHNLQVDESILTGESLSVTKEIEKIKSEVTLADRKNMIYAGTNVTTGRAIGVITGIGVHTEIGKIASNVVSKKDEASPLTIRMNDFSKQISVLIIIIAIIIAIILFAKGEPGTEIFLSVIALSVSAMPEGLPLALTMALTIASNKMAKKSVVVKKLNSVEALGSCTVTASDKTGTLTINKQTAKKIVTPNSCEYDITGIGYDDVAK
;
A
#
# COMPACT_ATOMS: atom_id res chain seq x y z
N MET A 1 11.54 -18.44 12.81
CA MET A 1 12.37 -19.60 12.49
C MET A 1 12.97 -19.35 11.11
N LYS A 2 14.30 -19.27 11.00
CA LYS A 2 14.99 -19.31 9.70
C LYS A 2 15.14 -20.78 9.32
N ASP A 3 14.07 -21.41 8.91
CA ASP A 3 14.18 -22.76 8.37
C ASP A 3 14.60 -22.65 6.92
N ASN A 4 15.79 -23.15 6.62
CA ASN A 4 16.34 -23.18 5.27
C ASN A 4 15.72 -24.36 4.50
N TRP A 5 14.44 -24.23 4.14
CA TRP A 5 13.64 -25.28 3.49
C TRP A 5 14.27 -25.83 2.20
N TYR A 6 15.07 -25.01 1.51
CA TYR A 6 15.80 -25.41 0.30
C TYR A 6 16.94 -26.40 0.55
N LEU A 7 17.40 -26.54 1.80
CA LEU A 7 18.44 -27.52 2.19
C LEU A 7 17.85 -28.90 2.55
N LEU A 8 16.52 -29.03 2.62
CA LEU A 8 15.82 -30.24 3.01
C LEU A 8 15.33 -31.01 1.78
N ASP A 9 15.28 -32.33 1.87
CA ASP A 9 14.60 -33.18 0.91
C ASP A 9 13.07 -32.98 1.00
N THR A 10 12.34 -33.31 -0.05
CA THR A 10 10.88 -33.19 -0.09
C THR A 10 10.18 -33.95 1.05
N GLU A 11 10.65 -35.15 1.37
CA GLU A 11 10.09 -35.96 2.47
C GLU A 11 10.35 -35.31 3.83
N GLU A 12 11.56 -34.82 4.08
CA GLU A 12 11.93 -34.08 5.30
C GLU A 12 11.08 -32.81 5.50
N VAL A 13 10.74 -32.12 4.41
CA VAL A 13 9.89 -30.92 4.47
C VAL A 13 8.46 -31.28 4.84
N LEU A 14 7.89 -32.31 4.19
CA LEU A 14 6.52 -32.79 4.48
C LEU A 14 6.40 -33.30 5.92
N GLU A 15 7.38 -34.08 6.39
CA GLU A 15 7.44 -34.58 7.78
C GLU A 15 7.52 -33.40 8.78
N LYS A 16 8.41 -32.43 8.53
CA LYS A 16 8.58 -31.26 9.40
C LYS A 16 7.35 -30.37 9.47
N LEU A 17 6.57 -30.28 8.38
CA LEU A 17 5.30 -29.57 8.32
C LEU A 17 4.12 -30.42 8.79
N ASN A 18 4.34 -31.71 9.05
CA ASN A 18 3.34 -32.71 9.41
C ASN A 18 2.17 -32.75 8.38
N VAL A 19 2.53 -32.81 7.10
CA VAL A 19 1.60 -32.81 5.97
C VAL A 19 1.94 -33.97 5.03
N ASP A 20 0.91 -34.64 4.52
CA ASP A 20 1.06 -35.64 3.46
C ASP A 20 0.65 -35.07 2.09
N LYS A 21 0.82 -35.85 1.02
CA LYS A 21 0.43 -35.46 -0.34
C LYS A 21 -1.08 -35.28 -0.53
N LYS A 22 -1.92 -35.68 0.44
CA LYS A 22 -3.37 -35.45 0.43
C LYS A 22 -3.73 -34.04 0.93
N GLY A 23 -2.73 -33.29 1.43
CA GLY A 23 -2.91 -31.96 1.95
C GLY A 23 -3.57 -31.91 3.33
N LEU A 24 -3.73 -30.70 3.83
CA LEU A 24 -4.30 -30.45 5.15
C LEU A 24 -5.80 -30.76 5.19
N THR A 25 -6.27 -31.24 6.35
CA THR A 25 -7.70 -31.30 6.64
C THR A 25 -8.24 -29.90 7.00
N ASN A 26 -9.55 -29.70 6.86
CA ASN A 26 -10.19 -28.41 7.20
C ASN A 26 -9.96 -28.01 8.67
N LYS A 27 -9.75 -28.98 9.57
CA LYS A 27 -9.45 -28.72 10.99
C LYS A 27 -8.01 -28.20 11.15
N GLU A 28 -7.06 -28.81 10.46
CA GLU A 28 -5.65 -28.40 10.48
C GLU A 28 -5.47 -27.03 9.84
N VAL A 29 -6.18 -26.74 8.73
CA VAL A 29 -6.19 -25.41 8.10
C VAL A 29 -6.59 -24.34 9.11
N LYS A 30 -7.71 -24.54 9.86
CA LYS A 30 -8.14 -23.58 10.88
C LYS A 30 -7.10 -23.41 11.99
N THR A 31 -6.55 -24.51 12.48
CA THR A 31 -5.51 -24.48 13.53
C THR A 31 -4.26 -23.74 13.04
N ASN A 32 -3.85 -23.98 11.80
CA ASN A 32 -2.69 -23.32 11.22
C ASN A 32 -2.97 -21.82 10.95
N GLN A 33 -4.17 -21.46 10.49
CA GLN A 33 -4.57 -20.04 10.35
C GLN A 33 -4.63 -19.31 11.70
N GLU A 34 -5.10 -19.96 12.77
CA GLU A 34 -5.04 -19.38 14.13
C GLU A 34 -3.61 -19.20 14.63
N LYS A 35 -2.71 -20.13 14.30
CA LYS A 35 -1.31 -20.11 14.74
C LYS A 35 -0.42 -19.15 13.94
N TYR A 36 -0.58 -19.12 12.63
CA TYR A 36 0.31 -18.38 11.71
C TYR A 36 -0.35 -17.12 11.11
N GLY A 37 -1.65 -16.94 11.29
CA GLY A 37 -2.43 -15.87 10.69
C GLY A 37 -2.85 -16.16 9.24
N LEU A 38 -3.39 -15.15 8.58
CA LEU A 38 -3.79 -15.19 7.17
C LEU A 38 -2.61 -14.80 6.27
N ASN A 39 -2.65 -15.25 5.03
CA ASN A 39 -1.66 -14.88 4.00
C ASN A 39 -1.93 -13.46 3.47
N VAL A 40 -1.70 -12.47 4.32
CA VAL A 40 -1.87 -11.05 3.98
C VAL A 40 -0.61 -10.27 4.30
N LEU A 41 -0.26 -9.36 3.42
CA LEU A 41 0.82 -8.40 3.71
C LEU A 41 0.36 -7.38 4.76
N PRO A 42 1.27 -6.84 5.57
CA PRO A 42 0.91 -5.87 6.60
C PRO A 42 0.25 -4.66 5.96
N LYS A 43 -1.03 -4.47 6.25
CA LYS A 43 -1.78 -3.26 5.87
C LYS A 43 -1.69 -2.26 7.05
N LYS A 44 -1.56 -0.98 6.73
CA LYS A 44 -1.67 0.07 7.75
C LYS A 44 -3.04 -0.04 8.41
N LYS A 45 -3.08 -0.10 9.75
CA LYS A 45 -4.36 -0.14 10.49
C LYS A 45 -5.17 1.09 10.14
N LYS A 46 -6.42 0.89 9.78
CA LYS A 46 -7.37 1.96 9.53
C LYS A 46 -7.57 2.79 10.79
N ASP A 47 -7.63 4.09 10.64
CA ASP A 47 -8.03 4.94 11.75
C ASP A 47 -9.54 4.73 11.99
N SER A 48 -9.92 4.46 13.24
CA SER A 48 -11.33 4.40 13.62
C SER A 48 -11.96 5.78 13.43
N VAL A 49 -13.23 5.82 13.02
CA VAL A 49 -14.00 7.09 12.93
C VAL A 49 -13.88 7.91 14.21
N PHE A 50 -13.87 7.26 15.36
CA PHE A 50 -13.66 7.92 16.65
C PHE A 50 -12.28 8.59 16.74
N LYS A 51 -11.23 7.97 16.20
CA LYS A 51 -9.87 8.56 16.19
C LYS A 51 -9.78 9.75 15.24
N ILE A 52 -10.51 9.70 14.12
CA ILE A 52 -10.63 10.82 13.19
C ILE A 52 -11.31 12.00 13.88
N ILE A 53 -12.46 11.78 14.52
CA ILE A 53 -13.19 12.79 15.29
C ILE A 53 -12.31 13.38 16.39
N LEU A 54 -11.60 12.54 17.15
CA LEU A 54 -10.72 13.02 18.22
C LEU A 54 -9.56 13.87 17.68
N ARG A 55 -9.03 13.55 16.50
CA ARG A 55 -7.98 14.33 15.84
C ARG A 55 -8.51 15.69 15.39
N GLU A 56 -9.71 15.73 14.84
CA GLU A 56 -10.38 16.98 14.46
C GLU A 56 -10.68 17.85 15.69
N LEU A 57 -11.16 17.27 16.78
CA LEU A 57 -11.40 17.98 18.04
C LEU A 57 -10.12 18.55 18.68
N LEU A 58 -8.98 17.87 18.47
CA LEU A 58 -7.67 18.33 18.96
C LEU A 58 -6.98 19.31 17.98
N ASN A 59 -7.63 19.65 16.87
CA ASN A 59 -7.17 20.71 15.99
C ASN A 59 -7.07 22.03 16.77
N PRO A 60 -5.93 22.75 16.69
CA PRO A 60 -5.75 24.03 17.41
C PRO A 60 -6.88 25.03 17.18
N ILE A 61 -7.48 25.03 16.00
CA ILE A 61 -8.61 25.91 15.64
C ILE A 61 -9.86 25.55 16.43
N VAL A 62 -10.22 24.25 16.45
CA VAL A 62 -11.38 23.76 17.15
C VAL A 62 -11.20 23.97 18.67
N LEU A 63 -9.99 23.79 19.18
CA LEU A 63 -9.68 24.10 20.58
C LEU A 63 -9.88 25.59 20.90
N LEU A 64 -9.45 26.48 20.00
CA LEU A 64 -9.69 27.92 20.18
C LEU A 64 -11.19 28.22 20.18
N LEU A 65 -11.98 27.65 19.27
CA LEU A 65 -13.43 27.79 19.25
C LEU A 65 -14.09 27.26 20.52
N ILE A 66 -13.64 26.13 21.06
CA ILE A 66 -14.13 25.58 22.34
C ILE A 66 -13.84 26.54 23.47
N VAL A 67 -12.63 27.13 23.54
CA VAL A 67 -12.31 28.16 24.54
C VAL A 67 -13.23 29.36 24.41
N THR A 68 -13.53 29.77 23.18
CA THR A 68 -14.47 30.88 22.92
C THR A 68 -15.88 30.54 23.40
N VAL A 69 -16.39 29.34 23.13
CA VAL A 69 -17.70 28.88 23.65
C VAL A 69 -17.75 28.97 25.16
N VAL A 70 -16.73 28.47 25.87
CA VAL A 70 -16.67 28.53 27.33
C VAL A 70 -16.69 29.98 27.83
N PHE A 71 -15.93 30.85 27.17
CA PHE A 71 -15.87 32.27 27.53
C PHE A 71 -17.20 32.99 27.27
N SER A 72 -17.85 32.78 26.11
CA SER A 72 -19.17 33.33 25.79
C SER A 72 -20.23 32.91 26.80
N LEU A 73 -20.20 31.65 27.25
CA LEU A 73 -21.10 31.14 28.28
C LEU A 73 -20.87 31.83 29.68
N ILE A 74 -19.61 32.10 30.03
CA ILE A 74 -19.26 32.79 31.29
C ILE A 74 -19.77 34.22 31.29
N ILE A 75 -19.74 34.90 30.13
CA ILE A 75 -20.21 36.29 29.98
C ILE A 75 -21.75 36.36 29.91
N GLY A 76 -22.42 35.22 29.61
CA GLY A 76 -23.85 35.16 29.44
C GLY A 76 -24.36 35.30 27.99
N GLU A 77 -23.46 35.36 27.02
CA GLU A 77 -23.76 35.42 25.56
C GLU A 77 -24.09 34.02 25.02
N VAL A 78 -25.25 33.49 25.43
CA VAL A 78 -25.68 32.12 25.11
C VAL A 78 -25.92 31.94 23.61
N VAL A 79 -26.43 32.96 22.92
CA VAL A 79 -26.72 32.90 21.49
C VAL A 79 -25.45 32.72 20.68
N ASP A 80 -24.39 33.46 21.00
CA ASP A 80 -23.09 33.37 20.36
C ASP A 80 -22.42 32.02 20.65
N ALA A 81 -22.49 31.55 21.89
CA ALA A 81 -22.01 30.23 22.25
C ALA A 81 -22.69 29.11 21.42
N CYS A 82 -24.02 29.18 21.25
CA CYS A 82 -24.78 28.23 20.44
C CYS A 82 -24.39 28.30 18.96
N ALA A 83 -24.19 29.50 18.41
CA ALA A 83 -23.76 29.68 17.03
C ALA A 83 -22.37 29.07 16.78
N ILE A 84 -21.43 29.29 17.68
CA ILE A 84 -20.06 28.71 17.57
C ILE A 84 -20.10 27.19 17.72
N ILE A 85 -20.88 26.63 18.64
CA ILE A 85 -21.07 25.18 18.78
C ILE A 85 -21.64 24.60 17.45
N PHE A 86 -22.59 25.28 16.83
CA PHE A 86 -23.16 24.84 15.55
C PHE A 86 -22.12 24.82 14.43
N ILE A 87 -21.24 25.82 14.38
CA ILE A 87 -20.11 25.85 13.43
C ILE A 87 -19.15 24.68 13.69
N ILE A 88 -18.75 24.44 14.93
CA ILE A 88 -17.88 23.31 15.31
C ILE A 88 -18.50 21.98 14.87
N LEU A 89 -19.81 21.80 15.06
CA LEU A 89 -20.50 20.57 14.67
C LEU A 89 -20.50 20.37 13.15
N ILE A 90 -20.75 21.43 12.39
CA ILE A 90 -20.69 21.37 10.92
C ILE A 90 -19.29 21.00 10.47
N ASP A 91 -18.28 21.68 10.97
CA ASP A 91 -16.87 21.44 10.60
C ASP A 91 -16.45 20.02 10.94
N LEU A 92 -16.77 19.52 12.13
CA LEU A 92 -16.50 18.16 12.55
C LEU A 92 -17.18 17.11 11.66
N ILE A 93 -18.43 17.33 11.27
CA ILE A 93 -19.18 16.43 10.39
C ILE A 93 -18.54 16.43 8.99
N LEU A 94 -18.26 17.61 8.43
CA LEU A 94 -17.69 17.75 7.10
C LEU A 94 -16.28 17.18 7.05
N GLY A 95 -15.40 17.49 7.99
CA GLY A 95 -14.05 17.00 8.07
C GLY A 95 -14.00 15.47 8.21
N THR A 96 -14.80 14.92 9.13
CA THR A 96 -14.91 13.45 9.33
C THR A 96 -15.43 12.76 8.07
N PHE A 97 -16.47 13.31 7.42
CA PHE A 97 -17.04 12.73 6.21
C PHE A 97 -16.04 12.73 5.04
N GLN A 98 -15.30 13.81 4.87
CA GLN A 98 -14.30 13.96 3.82
C GLN A 98 -13.15 12.97 4.00
N GLU A 99 -12.63 12.84 5.21
CA GLU A 99 -11.54 11.92 5.51
C GLU A 99 -11.99 10.45 5.35
N TRP A 100 -13.17 10.10 5.87
CA TRP A 100 -13.76 8.77 5.67
C TRP A 100 -13.97 8.43 4.19
N LYS A 101 -14.47 9.38 3.39
CA LYS A 101 -14.68 9.21 1.95
C LYS A 101 -13.35 9.01 1.20
N ALA A 102 -12.31 9.76 1.55
CA ALA A 102 -10.99 9.62 0.95
C ALA A 102 -10.39 8.23 1.25
N GLU A 103 -10.52 7.74 2.48
CA GLU A 103 -10.05 6.42 2.90
C GLU A 103 -10.79 5.29 2.17
N LYS A 104 -12.13 5.38 2.06
CA LYS A 104 -12.96 4.36 1.40
C LYS A 104 -12.69 4.25 -0.10
N THR A 105 -12.41 5.36 -0.79
CA THR A 105 -12.12 5.35 -2.23
C THR A 105 -10.82 4.58 -2.53
N THR A 106 -9.86 4.64 -1.64
CA THR A 106 -8.59 3.89 -1.75
C THR A 106 -8.79 2.39 -1.55
N GLU A 107 -9.74 1.99 -0.71
CA GLU A 107 -10.03 0.59 -0.39
C GLU A 107 -10.71 -0.15 -1.56
N SER A 108 -11.70 0.46 -2.20
CA SER A 108 -12.47 -0.16 -3.30
C SER A 108 -11.60 -0.54 -4.50
N LEU A 109 -10.47 0.13 -4.70
CA LEU A 109 -9.50 -0.22 -5.75
C LEU A 109 -8.65 -1.45 -5.41
N GLN A 110 -8.49 -1.77 -4.12
CA GLN A 110 -7.72 -2.94 -3.66
C GLN A 110 -8.55 -4.24 -3.61
N GLU A 111 -9.88 -4.14 -3.47
CA GLU A 111 -10.76 -5.32 -3.42
C GLU A 111 -11.00 -5.99 -4.77
N LEU A 112 -10.70 -5.33 -5.88
CA LEU A 112 -10.92 -5.86 -7.23
C LEU A 112 -9.94 -6.96 -7.66
N ILE A 113 -8.91 -7.26 -6.84
CA ILE A 113 -7.89 -8.26 -7.18
C ILE A 113 -7.83 -9.29 -6.05
N LYS A 114 -8.79 -10.20 -6.00
CA LYS A 114 -8.69 -11.42 -5.19
C LYS A 114 -8.18 -12.54 -6.07
N ASP A 115 -6.91 -12.86 -5.94
CA ASP A 115 -6.30 -14.00 -6.61
C ASP A 115 -6.84 -15.29 -5.98
N LYS A 116 -7.30 -16.23 -6.80
CA LYS A 116 -7.66 -17.59 -6.38
C LYS A 116 -6.51 -18.53 -6.64
N VAL A 117 -6.34 -19.52 -5.78
CA VAL A 117 -5.26 -20.49 -5.82
C VAL A 117 -5.84 -21.89 -5.69
N ARG A 118 -5.35 -22.81 -6.51
CA ARG A 118 -5.72 -24.24 -6.43
C ARG A 118 -4.85 -24.90 -5.39
N VAL A 119 -5.49 -25.64 -4.48
CA VAL A 119 -4.83 -26.37 -3.39
C VAL A 119 -5.40 -27.79 -3.30
N ILE A 120 -4.60 -28.71 -2.76
CA ILE A 120 -5.09 -30.03 -2.35
C ILE A 120 -5.40 -29.98 -0.86
N ARG A 121 -6.66 -30.18 -0.48
CA ARG A 121 -7.11 -30.31 0.91
C ARG A 121 -8.03 -31.52 1.05
N ASN A 122 -7.89 -32.28 2.10
CA ASN A 122 -8.65 -33.55 2.30
C ASN A 122 -8.51 -34.56 1.14
N GLY A 123 -7.44 -34.51 0.36
CA GLY A 123 -7.24 -35.37 -0.81
C GLY A 123 -7.95 -34.90 -2.08
N GLU A 124 -8.62 -33.76 -2.05
CA GLU A 124 -9.34 -33.19 -3.19
C GLU A 124 -8.76 -31.84 -3.62
N GLU A 125 -8.76 -31.60 -4.92
CA GLU A 125 -8.39 -30.29 -5.48
C GLU A 125 -9.52 -29.29 -5.21
N THR A 126 -9.17 -28.16 -4.62
CA THR A 126 -10.10 -27.10 -4.23
C THR A 126 -9.51 -25.73 -4.55
N GLU A 127 -10.34 -24.79 -4.96
CA GLU A 127 -9.95 -23.40 -5.20
C GLU A 127 -10.27 -22.55 -3.97
N VAL A 128 -9.23 -21.87 -3.44
CA VAL A 128 -9.34 -21.00 -2.28
C VAL A 128 -8.86 -19.59 -2.60
N ASN A 129 -9.28 -18.59 -1.81
CA ASN A 129 -8.71 -17.25 -1.93
C ASN A 129 -7.25 -17.26 -1.45
N SER A 130 -6.39 -16.52 -2.12
CA SER A 130 -4.96 -16.43 -1.75
C SER A 130 -4.73 -16.02 -0.29
N GLU A 131 -5.64 -15.22 0.29
CA GLU A 131 -5.58 -14.78 1.69
C GLU A 131 -5.81 -15.94 2.68
N GLU A 132 -6.49 -17.03 2.25
CA GLU A 132 -6.84 -18.20 3.07
C GLU A 132 -5.76 -19.29 3.08
N LEU A 133 -4.69 -19.10 2.32
CA LEU A 133 -3.54 -20.00 2.30
C LEU A 133 -2.87 -20.04 3.66
N THR A 134 -2.39 -21.23 4.05
CA THR A 134 -1.68 -21.42 5.30
C THR A 134 -0.43 -22.28 5.11
N ILE A 135 0.47 -22.26 6.09
CA ILE A 135 1.67 -23.11 6.09
C ILE A 135 1.24 -24.59 6.08
N GLY A 136 1.83 -25.35 5.17
CA GLY A 136 1.49 -26.76 4.95
C GLY A 136 0.44 -27.03 3.87
N ASP A 137 -0.22 -25.99 3.31
CA ASP A 137 -1.09 -26.20 2.14
C ASP A 137 -0.27 -26.73 0.95
N ILE A 138 -0.84 -27.69 0.22
CA ILE A 138 -0.29 -28.19 -1.05
C ILE A 138 -0.90 -27.38 -2.18
N VAL A 139 -0.08 -26.62 -2.90
CA VAL A 139 -0.51 -25.78 -4.01
C VAL A 139 -0.22 -26.43 -5.35
N LEU A 140 -1.15 -26.27 -6.28
CA LEU A 140 -1.05 -26.68 -7.67
C LEU A 140 -0.77 -25.44 -8.53
N LEU A 141 0.24 -25.51 -9.38
CA LEU A 141 0.68 -24.41 -10.20
C LEU A 141 0.76 -24.80 -11.66
N GLU A 142 0.30 -23.93 -12.53
CA GLU A 142 0.36 -24.04 -13.97
C GLU A 142 0.83 -22.76 -14.65
N SER A 143 1.17 -22.87 -15.93
CA SER A 143 1.58 -21.71 -16.73
C SER A 143 0.56 -20.58 -16.69
N GLY A 144 1.00 -19.37 -16.36
CA GLY A 144 0.17 -18.18 -16.19
C GLY A 144 -0.26 -17.91 -14.75
N ASP A 145 -0.08 -18.86 -13.83
CA ASP A 145 -0.46 -18.67 -12.43
C ASP A 145 0.48 -17.68 -11.74
N ARG A 146 -0.09 -16.86 -10.87
CA ARG A 146 0.64 -16.02 -9.94
C ARG A 146 0.87 -16.76 -8.63
N ILE A 147 2.09 -16.78 -8.16
CA ILE A 147 2.47 -17.43 -6.91
C ILE A 147 2.10 -16.50 -5.74
N SER A 148 1.26 -16.97 -4.84
CA SER A 148 0.68 -16.16 -3.76
C SER A 148 1.34 -16.36 -2.39
N ALA A 149 2.21 -17.37 -2.23
CA ALA A 149 2.93 -17.67 -0.99
C ALA A 149 4.28 -18.32 -1.32
N ASP A 150 5.23 -18.30 -0.38
CA ASP A 150 6.49 -19.01 -0.57
C ASP A 150 6.28 -20.50 -0.36
N ALA A 151 6.78 -21.31 -1.29
CA ALA A 151 6.61 -22.76 -1.22
C ALA A 151 7.87 -23.53 -1.60
N ARG A 152 8.02 -24.72 -1.04
CA ARG A 152 8.99 -25.74 -1.42
C ARG A 152 8.36 -26.65 -2.47
N LEU A 153 9.03 -26.81 -3.60
CA LEU A 153 8.56 -27.67 -4.69
C LEU A 153 8.66 -29.15 -4.30
N ILE A 154 7.61 -29.91 -4.59
CA ILE A 154 7.50 -31.36 -4.36
C ILE A 154 7.56 -32.11 -5.68
N GLU A 155 6.87 -31.61 -6.71
CA GLU A 155 6.84 -32.16 -8.06
C GLU A 155 6.99 -31.04 -9.07
N VAL A 156 7.75 -31.29 -10.13
CA VAL A 156 8.05 -30.27 -11.17
C VAL A 156 8.01 -30.93 -12.54
N HIS A 157 7.32 -30.27 -13.50
CA HIS A 157 7.29 -30.65 -14.89
C HIS A 157 7.59 -29.43 -15.78
N ASN A 158 8.86 -29.29 -16.17
CA ASN A 158 9.38 -28.20 -17.01
C ASN A 158 8.98 -26.80 -16.49
N LEU A 159 8.97 -26.61 -15.16
CA LEU A 159 8.59 -25.37 -14.54
C LEU A 159 9.62 -24.29 -14.76
N GLN A 160 9.18 -23.15 -15.27
CA GLN A 160 9.95 -21.91 -15.29
C GLN A 160 9.15 -20.80 -14.62
N VAL A 161 9.84 -20.01 -13.81
CA VAL A 161 9.22 -18.94 -13.00
C VAL A 161 9.96 -17.63 -13.27
N ASP A 162 9.20 -16.59 -13.55
CA ASP A 162 9.69 -15.22 -13.61
C ASP A 162 9.82 -14.67 -12.18
N GLU A 163 11.05 -14.55 -11.71
CA GLU A 163 11.41 -14.05 -10.38
C GLU A 163 11.97 -12.62 -10.42
N SER A 164 11.80 -11.92 -11.53
CA SER A 164 12.36 -10.58 -11.75
C SER A 164 12.00 -9.58 -10.65
N ILE A 165 10.82 -9.70 -10.05
CA ILE A 165 10.38 -8.84 -8.94
C ILE A 165 11.27 -8.96 -7.67
N LEU A 166 11.94 -10.09 -7.49
CA LEU A 166 12.80 -10.36 -6.33
C LEU A 166 14.29 -10.28 -6.66
N THR A 167 14.67 -10.69 -7.86
CA THR A 167 16.08 -10.82 -8.30
C THR A 167 16.53 -9.68 -9.20
N GLY A 168 15.59 -9.00 -9.87
CA GLY A 168 15.88 -8.02 -10.92
C GLY A 168 16.28 -8.63 -12.27
N GLU A 169 16.35 -9.96 -12.36
CA GLU A 169 16.75 -10.66 -13.60
C GLU A 169 15.53 -10.97 -14.47
N SER A 170 15.63 -10.66 -15.78
CA SER A 170 14.51 -10.81 -16.72
C SER A 170 14.32 -12.24 -17.28
N LEU A 171 15.28 -13.13 -17.06
CA LEU A 171 15.17 -14.50 -17.51
C LEU A 171 14.40 -15.34 -16.51
N SER A 172 13.46 -16.13 -17.00
CA SER A 172 12.76 -17.10 -16.17
C SER A 172 13.72 -18.18 -15.67
N VAL A 173 13.58 -18.52 -14.41
CA VAL A 173 14.43 -19.51 -13.73
C VAL A 173 13.79 -20.88 -13.87
N THR A 174 14.54 -21.86 -14.39
CA THR A 174 14.12 -23.26 -14.40
C THR A 174 14.18 -23.82 -12.98
N LYS A 175 13.09 -24.43 -12.53
CA LYS A 175 12.93 -24.98 -11.21
C LYS A 175 13.12 -26.48 -11.17
N GLU A 176 13.64 -26.97 -10.06
CA GLU A 176 14.02 -28.36 -9.82
C GLU A 176 13.51 -28.79 -8.42
N ILE A 177 13.53 -30.10 -8.12
CA ILE A 177 13.09 -30.59 -6.80
C ILE A 177 14.24 -30.96 -5.86
N GLU A 178 15.45 -31.15 -6.41
CA GLU A 178 16.61 -31.62 -5.68
C GLU A 178 16.98 -30.66 -4.55
N LYS A 179 17.40 -31.22 -3.41
CA LYS A 179 17.89 -30.40 -2.31
C LYS A 179 19.21 -29.71 -2.65
N ILE A 180 19.32 -28.49 -2.20
CA ILE A 180 20.54 -27.69 -2.33
C ILE A 180 21.48 -28.03 -1.20
N LYS A 181 22.75 -28.31 -1.49
CA LYS A 181 23.71 -28.86 -0.53
C LYS A 181 24.41 -27.82 0.37
N SER A 182 24.30 -26.54 0.00
CA SER A 182 24.96 -25.43 0.70
C SER A 182 24.07 -24.20 0.74
N GLU A 183 24.36 -23.25 1.60
CA GLU A 183 23.69 -21.96 1.60
C GLU A 183 23.97 -21.21 0.29
N VAL A 184 22.91 -20.75 -0.35
CA VAL A 184 22.94 -20.03 -1.62
C VAL A 184 22.07 -18.78 -1.56
N THR A 185 22.29 -17.87 -2.51
CA THR A 185 21.46 -16.67 -2.66
C THR A 185 20.03 -17.03 -3.02
N LEU A 186 19.10 -16.09 -2.89
CA LEU A 186 17.69 -16.32 -3.19
C LEU A 186 17.49 -16.76 -4.64
N ALA A 187 18.20 -16.14 -5.58
CA ALA A 187 18.13 -16.45 -7.00
C ALA A 187 18.55 -17.89 -7.36
N ASP A 188 19.44 -18.49 -6.54
CA ASP A 188 19.97 -19.83 -6.78
C ASP A 188 19.13 -20.93 -6.13
N ARG A 189 18.07 -20.59 -5.38
CA ARG A 189 17.18 -21.58 -4.72
C ARG A 189 16.18 -22.15 -5.72
N LYS A 190 16.67 -23.00 -6.62
CA LYS A 190 15.87 -23.57 -7.72
C LYS A 190 14.72 -24.48 -7.25
N ASN A 191 14.74 -24.97 -6.04
CA ASN A 191 13.72 -25.84 -5.46
C ASN A 191 12.65 -25.08 -4.63
N MET A 192 12.71 -23.75 -4.66
CA MET A 192 11.74 -22.86 -4.00
C MET A 192 11.04 -22.00 -5.02
N ILE A 193 9.83 -21.58 -4.68
CA ILE A 193 9.07 -20.53 -5.38
C ILE A 193 8.62 -19.47 -4.38
N TYR A 194 8.39 -18.27 -4.84
CA TYR A 194 8.20 -17.10 -3.99
C TYR A 194 6.94 -16.32 -4.33
N ALA A 195 6.30 -15.80 -3.29
CA ALA A 195 5.14 -14.92 -3.43
C ALA A 195 5.45 -13.71 -4.34
N GLY A 196 4.50 -13.35 -5.20
CA GLY A 196 4.61 -12.22 -6.11
C GLY A 196 5.26 -12.53 -7.46
N THR A 197 5.82 -13.73 -7.65
CA THR A 197 6.39 -14.21 -8.91
C THR A 197 5.34 -14.90 -9.78
N ASN A 198 5.66 -15.17 -11.06
CA ASN A 198 4.70 -15.75 -12.01
C ASN A 198 5.27 -17.01 -12.68
N VAL A 199 4.43 -18.02 -12.85
CA VAL A 199 4.76 -19.22 -13.64
C VAL A 199 4.72 -18.87 -15.12
N THR A 200 5.85 -18.98 -15.81
CA THR A 200 5.92 -18.71 -17.27
C THR A 200 5.59 -19.95 -18.09
N THR A 201 6.11 -21.10 -17.69
CA THR A 201 5.84 -22.38 -18.38
C THR A 201 5.85 -23.53 -17.39
N GLY A 202 5.23 -24.65 -17.77
CA GLY A 202 5.23 -25.88 -17.01
C GLY A 202 4.18 -25.96 -15.92
N ARG A 203 4.32 -26.94 -15.05
CA ARG A 203 3.44 -27.18 -13.91
C ARG A 203 4.23 -27.72 -12.73
N ALA A 204 3.72 -27.50 -11.53
CA ALA A 204 4.35 -27.99 -10.30
C ALA A 204 3.34 -28.19 -9.19
N ILE A 205 3.79 -28.97 -8.20
CA ILE A 205 3.14 -29.08 -6.89
C ILE A 205 4.15 -28.60 -5.86
N GLY A 206 3.72 -27.76 -4.93
CA GLY A 206 4.55 -27.24 -3.85
C GLY A 206 3.81 -27.27 -2.52
N VAL A 207 4.59 -27.32 -1.41
CA VAL A 207 4.06 -27.14 -0.06
C VAL A 207 4.41 -25.76 0.45
N ILE A 208 3.40 -25.03 0.96
CA ILE A 208 3.58 -23.67 1.48
C ILE A 208 4.43 -23.71 2.75
N THR A 209 5.52 -22.94 2.73
CA THR A 209 6.51 -22.79 3.81
C THR A 209 6.52 -21.42 4.43
N GLY A 210 5.96 -20.40 3.74
CA GLY A 210 5.90 -19.04 4.23
C GLY A 210 4.70 -18.28 3.68
N ILE A 211 4.01 -17.54 4.57
CA ILE A 211 2.83 -16.73 4.24
C ILE A 211 2.99 -15.29 4.73
N GLY A 212 2.29 -14.36 4.11
CA GLY A 212 2.18 -12.96 4.52
C GLY A 212 3.53 -12.30 4.78
N VAL A 213 3.75 -11.81 5.99
CA VAL A 213 5.00 -11.13 6.40
C VAL A 213 6.23 -12.04 6.42
N HIS A 214 6.02 -13.35 6.42
CA HIS A 214 7.10 -14.34 6.48
C HIS A 214 7.60 -14.76 5.10
N THR A 215 6.91 -14.35 4.01
CA THR A 215 7.39 -14.52 2.64
C THR A 215 8.57 -13.59 2.35
N GLU A 216 9.38 -13.89 1.33
CA GLU A 216 10.51 -13.02 0.97
C GLU A 216 10.02 -11.61 0.58
N ILE A 217 8.95 -11.51 -0.22
CA ILE A 217 8.33 -10.22 -0.54
C ILE A 217 7.70 -9.55 0.69
N GLY A 218 7.17 -10.33 1.63
CA GLY A 218 6.60 -9.84 2.89
C GLY A 218 7.64 -9.20 3.79
N LYS A 219 8.85 -9.77 3.85
CA LYS A 219 10.00 -9.19 4.58
C LYS A 219 10.40 -7.84 4.00
N ILE A 220 10.43 -7.71 2.67
CA ILE A 220 10.70 -6.45 1.98
C ILE A 220 9.58 -5.45 2.31
N ALA A 221 8.32 -5.86 2.15
CA ALA A 221 7.16 -5.00 2.41
C ALA A 221 7.10 -4.51 3.87
N SER A 222 7.41 -5.37 4.85
CA SER A 222 7.39 -4.99 6.27
C SER A 222 8.44 -3.93 6.61
N ASN A 223 9.62 -4.01 6.00
CA ASN A 223 10.66 -3.00 6.15
C ASN A 223 10.26 -1.65 5.56
N VAL A 224 9.44 -1.64 4.50
CA VAL A 224 8.92 -0.41 3.88
C VAL A 224 7.78 0.18 4.70
N VAL A 225 6.85 -0.65 5.20
CA VAL A 225 5.69 -0.20 5.99
C VAL A 225 6.10 0.35 7.36
N SER A 226 7.21 -0.10 7.94
CA SER A 226 7.73 0.40 9.22
C SER A 226 8.30 1.82 9.16
N LYS A 227 8.66 2.32 7.98
CA LYS A 227 9.03 3.73 7.81
C LYS A 227 7.78 4.60 7.90
N LYS A 228 7.82 5.63 8.77
CA LYS A 228 6.78 6.67 8.81
C LYS A 228 6.62 7.24 7.40
N ASP A 229 5.37 7.37 6.94
CA ASP A 229 5.11 8.08 5.69
C ASP A 229 5.68 9.50 5.83
N GLU A 230 6.69 9.82 5.04
CA GLU A 230 7.19 11.17 4.94
C GLU A 230 6.10 12.04 4.31
N ALA A 231 5.87 13.21 4.92
CA ALA A 231 4.92 14.16 4.37
C ALA A 231 5.40 14.61 2.97
N SER A 232 4.46 14.76 2.03
CA SER A 232 4.82 15.24 0.70
C SER A 232 5.39 16.66 0.77
N PRO A 233 6.25 17.07 -0.18
CA PRO A 233 6.79 18.42 -0.25
C PRO A 233 5.71 19.51 -0.19
N LEU A 234 4.58 19.27 -0.83
CA LEU A 234 3.42 20.18 -0.80
C LEU A 234 2.79 20.23 0.59
N THR A 235 2.61 19.08 1.26
CA THR A 235 2.09 19.04 2.63
C THR A 235 2.98 19.84 3.59
N ILE A 236 4.31 19.71 3.44
CA ILE A 236 5.27 20.49 4.24
C ILE A 236 5.09 21.99 4.00
N ARG A 237 5.07 22.42 2.71
CA ARG A 237 4.87 23.84 2.33
C ARG A 237 3.53 24.38 2.82
N MET A 238 2.48 23.56 2.78
CA MET A 238 1.14 23.92 3.28
C MET A 238 1.16 24.17 4.79
N ASN A 239 1.83 23.27 5.54
CA ASN A 239 1.99 23.44 6.99
C ASN A 239 2.78 24.69 7.33
N ASP A 240 3.85 24.97 6.58
CA ASP A 240 4.66 26.17 6.78
C ASP A 240 3.87 27.45 6.42
N PHE A 241 3.12 27.43 5.33
CA PHE A 241 2.19 28.50 4.96
C PHE A 241 1.14 28.74 6.04
N SER A 242 0.48 27.68 6.52
CA SER A 242 -0.51 27.78 7.60
C SER A 242 0.09 28.39 8.88
N LYS A 243 1.33 28.02 9.24
CA LYS A 243 2.03 28.64 10.37
C LYS A 243 2.29 30.13 10.14
N GLN A 244 2.76 30.52 8.95
CA GLN A 244 3.02 31.92 8.62
C GLN A 244 1.72 32.76 8.68
N ILE A 245 0.63 32.23 8.13
CA ILE A 245 -0.69 32.89 8.20
C ILE A 245 -1.17 32.98 9.64
N SER A 246 -1.04 31.93 10.44
CA SER A 246 -1.42 31.94 11.86
C SER A 246 -0.66 33.02 12.66
N VAL A 247 0.64 33.15 12.43
CA VAL A 247 1.45 34.20 13.06
C VAL A 247 0.99 35.59 12.62
N LEU A 248 0.72 35.78 11.33
CA LEU A 248 0.20 37.05 10.81
C LEU A 248 -1.15 37.42 11.44
N ILE A 249 -2.07 36.45 11.53
CA ILE A 249 -3.37 36.65 12.17
C ILE A 249 -3.21 37.06 13.63
N ILE A 250 -2.32 36.41 14.39
CA ILE A 250 -2.05 36.77 15.78
C ILE A 250 -1.55 38.21 15.90
N ILE A 251 -0.63 38.62 15.01
CA ILE A 251 -0.11 39.99 15.01
C ILE A 251 -1.23 40.99 14.76
N ILE A 252 -2.07 40.75 13.73
CA ILE A 252 -3.21 41.61 13.40
C ILE A 252 -4.22 41.65 14.55
N ALA A 253 -4.50 40.50 15.16
CA ALA A 253 -5.38 40.37 16.32
C ALA A 253 -4.90 41.23 17.51
N ILE A 254 -3.61 41.19 17.82
CA ILE A 254 -3.01 42.01 18.87
C ILE A 254 -3.14 43.51 18.54
N ILE A 255 -2.87 43.92 17.29
CA ILE A 255 -2.99 45.31 16.85
C ILE A 255 -4.44 45.78 17.02
N ILE A 256 -5.42 45.01 16.59
CA ILE A 256 -6.84 45.34 16.72
C ILE A 256 -7.23 45.42 18.20
N ALA A 257 -6.80 44.48 19.04
CA ALA A 257 -7.04 44.52 20.46
C ALA A 257 -6.53 45.81 21.11
N ILE A 258 -5.30 46.23 20.75
CA ILE A 258 -4.74 47.49 21.26
C ILE A 258 -5.54 48.73 20.78
N ILE A 259 -5.98 48.73 19.50
CA ILE A 259 -6.78 49.84 18.96
C ILE A 259 -8.14 49.96 19.68
N LEU A 260 -8.83 48.81 19.86
CA LEU A 260 -10.13 48.76 20.53
C LEU A 260 -9.99 49.13 22.00
N PHE A 261 -8.96 48.67 22.68
CA PHE A 261 -8.66 49.06 24.04
C PHE A 261 -8.41 50.56 24.18
N ALA A 262 -7.62 51.16 23.25
CA ALA A 262 -7.40 52.61 23.24
C ALA A 262 -8.65 53.43 22.97
N LYS A 263 -9.65 52.87 22.29
CA LYS A 263 -10.99 53.47 22.11
C LYS A 263 -11.88 53.37 23.32
N GLY A 264 -11.48 52.58 24.34
CA GLY A 264 -12.27 52.39 25.53
C GLY A 264 -13.38 51.34 25.42
N GLU A 265 -13.32 50.45 24.40
CA GLU A 265 -14.28 49.38 24.24
C GLU A 265 -14.21 48.38 25.40
N PRO A 266 -15.34 47.76 25.81
CA PRO A 266 -15.36 46.74 26.84
C PRO A 266 -14.46 45.55 26.47
N GLY A 267 -13.78 44.98 27.48
CA GLY A 267 -12.89 43.83 27.24
C GLY A 267 -13.59 42.63 26.60
N THR A 268 -14.88 42.44 26.79
CA THR A 268 -15.73 41.42 26.18
C THR A 268 -15.85 41.63 24.66
N GLU A 269 -16.11 42.88 24.22
CA GLU A 269 -16.23 43.22 22.80
C GLU A 269 -14.89 43.12 22.08
N ILE A 270 -13.78 43.52 22.75
CA ILE A 270 -12.43 43.33 22.22
C ILE A 270 -12.16 41.86 21.99
N PHE A 271 -12.46 41.00 22.97
CA PHE A 271 -12.24 39.56 22.89
C PHE A 271 -13.03 38.91 21.76
N LEU A 272 -14.35 39.18 21.65
CA LEU A 272 -15.22 38.64 20.62
C LEU A 272 -14.77 39.10 19.22
N SER A 273 -14.41 40.37 19.05
CA SER A 273 -13.94 40.91 17.78
C SER A 273 -12.63 40.25 17.30
N VAL A 274 -11.67 40.05 18.24
CA VAL A 274 -10.39 39.41 17.95
C VAL A 274 -10.59 37.94 17.56
N ILE A 275 -11.50 37.23 18.23
CA ILE A 275 -11.79 35.83 17.90
C ILE A 275 -12.51 35.71 16.55
N ALA A 276 -13.57 36.54 16.33
CA ALA A 276 -14.29 36.54 15.08
C ALA A 276 -13.36 36.79 13.89
N LEU A 277 -12.42 37.74 14.02
CA LEU A 277 -11.39 38.00 13.02
C LEU A 277 -10.48 36.78 12.82
N SER A 278 -9.98 36.19 13.93
CA SER A 278 -9.07 35.07 13.88
C SER A 278 -9.67 33.87 13.16
N VAL A 279 -10.93 33.54 13.47
CA VAL A 279 -11.67 32.45 12.84
C VAL A 279 -11.93 32.74 11.35
N SER A 280 -12.40 33.95 11.03
CA SER A 280 -12.70 34.32 9.64
C SER A 280 -11.47 34.37 8.72
N ALA A 281 -10.29 34.63 9.27
CA ALA A 281 -9.06 34.74 8.51
C ALA A 281 -8.37 33.36 8.29
N MET A 282 -8.83 32.28 8.90
CA MET A 282 -8.23 30.96 8.74
C MET A 282 -8.57 30.30 7.40
N PRO A 283 -7.55 29.81 6.66
CA PRO A 283 -7.76 29.18 5.36
C PRO A 283 -8.17 27.70 5.48
N GLU A 284 -9.32 27.42 6.10
CA GLU A 284 -9.82 26.05 6.34
C GLU A 284 -10.10 25.27 5.04
N GLY A 285 -10.44 25.96 3.95
CA GLY A 285 -10.71 25.34 2.66
C GLY A 285 -9.46 24.82 1.93
N LEU A 286 -8.26 25.16 2.38
CA LEU A 286 -7.03 24.87 1.64
C LEU A 286 -6.66 23.37 1.63
N PRO A 287 -6.70 22.61 2.74
CA PRO A 287 -6.48 21.15 2.74
C PRO A 287 -7.55 20.43 1.91
N LEU A 288 -8.80 20.88 1.98
CA LEU A 288 -9.89 20.33 1.20
C LEU A 288 -9.68 20.53 -0.30
N ALA A 289 -9.35 21.75 -0.74
CA ALA A 289 -9.08 22.06 -2.14
C ALA A 289 -7.94 21.22 -2.70
N LEU A 290 -6.88 21.01 -1.90
CA LEU A 290 -5.76 20.15 -2.25
C LEU A 290 -6.20 18.68 -2.42
N THR A 291 -6.91 18.12 -1.46
CA THR A 291 -7.39 16.73 -1.52
C THR A 291 -8.33 16.52 -2.73
N MET A 292 -9.21 17.48 -3.01
CA MET A 292 -10.07 17.43 -4.20
C MET A 292 -9.25 17.47 -5.48
N ALA A 293 -8.27 18.36 -5.59
CA ALA A 293 -7.41 18.47 -6.77
C ALA A 293 -6.62 17.18 -7.02
N LEU A 294 -6.02 16.60 -5.96
CA LEU A 294 -5.30 15.33 -6.05
C LEU A 294 -6.23 14.16 -6.42
N THR A 295 -7.45 14.14 -5.90
CA THR A 295 -8.45 13.12 -6.25
C THR A 295 -8.86 13.22 -7.72
N ILE A 296 -9.10 14.43 -8.24
CA ILE A 296 -9.41 14.65 -9.66
C ILE A 296 -8.24 14.22 -10.54
N ALA A 297 -7.01 14.56 -10.15
CA ALA A 297 -5.80 14.17 -10.86
C ALA A 297 -5.64 12.64 -10.87
N SER A 298 -5.81 11.97 -9.73
CA SER A 298 -5.77 10.50 -9.61
C SER A 298 -6.81 9.84 -10.52
N ASN A 299 -8.05 10.34 -10.55
CA ASN A 299 -9.09 9.82 -11.44
C ASN A 299 -8.75 10.01 -12.93
N LYS A 300 -8.13 11.13 -13.31
CA LYS A 300 -7.65 11.33 -14.69
C LYS A 300 -6.52 10.37 -15.06
N MET A 301 -5.62 10.07 -14.12
CA MET A 301 -4.55 9.10 -14.30
C MET A 301 -5.10 7.67 -14.44
N ALA A 302 -6.08 7.30 -13.61
CA ALA A 302 -6.75 5.99 -13.68
C ALA A 302 -7.40 5.74 -15.05
N LYS A 303 -8.01 6.77 -15.68
CA LYS A 303 -8.53 6.69 -17.06
C LYS A 303 -7.46 6.47 -18.12
N LYS A 304 -6.19 6.67 -17.79
CA LYS A 304 -5.02 6.39 -18.63
C LYS A 304 -4.25 5.14 -18.15
N SER A 305 -4.92 4.24 -17.45
CA SER A 305 -4.35 2.99 -16.92
C SER A 305 -3.22 3.18 -15.90
N VAL A 306 -3.16 4.34 -15.23
CA VAL A 306 -2.20 4.61 -14.16
C VAL A 306 -2.93 4.56 -12.82
N VAL A 307 -2.67 3.51 -12.04
CA VAL A 307 -3.29 3.34 -10.71
C VAL A 307 -2.44 4.02 -9.63
N VAL A 308 -3.01 5.03 -8.99
CA VAL A 308 -2.35 5.74 -7.89
C VAL A 308 -2.70 5.09 -6.57
N LYS A 309 -1.71 4.53 -5.89
CA LYS A 309 -1.90 3.87 -4.58
C LYS A 309 -1.96 4.84 -3.39
N LYS A 310 -1.33 6.02 -3.51
CA LYS A 310 -1.31 7.09 -2.50
C LYS A 310 -1.54 8.42 -3.18
N LEU A 311 -2.50 9.23 -2.71
CA LEU A 311 -2.82 10.54 -3.29
C LEU A 311 -1.60 11.48 -3.31
N ASN A 312 -0.80 11.47 -2.25
CA ASN A 312 0.41 12.28 -2.16
C ASN A 312 1.46 11.96 -3.25
N SER A 313 1.41 10.76 -3.84
CA SER A 313 2.32 10.36 -4.92
C SER A 313 2.04 11.11 -6.23
N VAL A 314 0.81 11.60 -6.45
CA VAL A 314 0.46 12.42 -7.63
C VAL A 314 1.23 13.73 -7.63
N GLU A 315 1.32 14.37 -6.47
CA GLU A 315 2.06 15.62 -6.31
C GLU A 315 3.58 15.38 -6.43
N ALA A 316 4.09 14.34 -5.76
CA ALA A 316 5.50 13.99 -5.83
C ALA A 316 5.95 13.71 -7.29
N LEU A 317 5.09 13.06 -8.09
CA LEU A 317 5.36 12.83 -9.51
C LEU A 317 5.45 14.15 -10.29
N GLY A 318 4.55 15.12 -10.01
CA GLY A 318 4.53 16.43 -10.67
C GLY A 318 5.70 17.34 -10.29
N SER A 319 6.31 17.16 -9.12
CA SER A 319 7.45 17.94 -8.62
C SER A 319 8.81 17.22 -8.76
N CYS A 320 8.83 16.06 -9.41
CA CYS A 320 10.01 15.23 -9.58
C CYS A 320 11.07 15.93 -10.44
N THR A 321 12.28 16.06 -9.93
CA THR A 321 13.45 16.60 -10.65
C THR A 321 14.43 15.52 -11.09
N VAL A 322 14.37 14.33 -10.47
CA VAL A 322 15.20 13.18 -10.77
C VAL A 322 14.34 11.93 -10.80
N THR A 323 14.42 11.17 -11.89
CA THR A 323 13.73 9.89 -12.03
C THR A 323 14.75 8.77 -12.01
N ALA A 324 14.67 7.90 -10.98
CA ALA A 324 15.41 6.65 -10.93
C ALA A 324 14.51 5.55 -11.47
N SER A 325 14.91 4.93 -12.57
CA SER A 325 14.15 3.89 -13.25
C SER A 325 14.94 2.60 -13.30
N ASP A 326 14.27 1.48 -12.99
CA ASP A 326 14.80 0.17 -13.30
C ASP A 326 14.79 -0.06 -14.82
N LYS A 327 15.70 -0.87 -15.32
CA LYS A 327 15.79 -1.21 -16.74
C LYS A 327 14.73 -2.26 -17.11
N THR A 328 14.71 -3.37 -16.36
CA THR A 328 13.98 -4.59 -16.72
C THR A 328 12.50 -4.49 -16.40
N GLY A 329 11.62 -4.68 -17.41
CA GLY A 329 10.17 -4.58 -17.22
C GLY A 329 9.64 -3.16 -17.02
N THR A 330 10.51 -2.14 -16.93
CA THR A 330 10.15 -0.72 -16.77
C THR A 330 10.52 0.07 -18.02
N LEU A 331 11.80 0.12 -18.39
CA LEU A 331 12.26 0.72 -19.65
C LEU A 331 12.20 -0.27 -20.82
N THR A 332 12.21 -1.56 -20.51
CA THR A 332 12.07 -2.66 -21.47
C THR A 332 10.80 -3.44 -21.17
N ILE A 333 10.32 -4.21 -22.14
CA ILE A 333 9.11 -5.03 -22.02
C ILE A 333 9.36 -6.38 -21.32
N ASN A 334 10.52 -6.59 -20.69
CA ASN A 334 10.96 -7.86 -20.10
C ASN A 334 10.90 -9.05 -21.07
N LYS A 335 11.14 -8.81 -22.37
CA LYS A 335 11.18 -9.84 -23.41
C LYS A 335 12.43 -9.62 -24.26
N GLN A 336 13.17 -10.70 -24.47
CA GLN A 336 14.28 -10.69 -25.44
C GLN A 336 13.72 -10.86 -26.84
N THR A 337 14.22 -10.09 -27.79
CA THR A 337 13.81 -10.17 -29.19
C THR A 337 15.06 -10.28 -30.06
N ALA A 338 15.20 -11.38 -30.78
CA ALA A 338 16.20 -11.50 -31.81
C ALA A 338 15.83 -10.55 -32.97
N LYS A 339 16.78 -9.75 -33.43
CA LYS A 339 16.58 -8.80 -34.53
C LYS A 339 17.35 -9.16 -35.75
N LYS A 340 18.47 -9.86 -35.57
CA LYS A 340 19.37 -10.21 -36.69
C LYS A 340 20.07 -11.53 -36.43
N ILE A 341 20.20 -12.36 -37.45
CA ILE A 341 21.05 -13.55 -37.45
C ILE A 341 22.21 -13.28 -38.42
N VAL A 342 23.43 -13.48 -37.95
CA VAL A 342 24.63 -13.43 -38.77
C VAL A 342 25.20 -14.83 -38.83
N THR A 343 25.32 -15.36 -40.06
CA THR A 343 25.90 -16.69 -40.27
C THR A 343 27.42 -16.61 -40.42
N PRO A 344 28.16 -17.73 -40.28
CA PRO A 344 29.62 -17.76 -40.43
C PRO A 344 30.12 -17.26 -41.82
N ASN A 345 29.26 -17.31 -42.84
CA ASN A 345 29.55 -16.80 -44.18
C ASN A 345 29.23 -15.30 -44.32
N SER A 346 29.08 -14.57 -43.22
CA SER A 346 28.75 -13.13 -43.18
C SER A 346 27.40 -12.77 -43.85
N CYS A 347 26.51 -13.74 -44.04
CA CYS A 347 25.14 -13.43 -44.45
C CYS A 347 24.34 -12.96 -43.27
N GLU A 348 23.62 -11.86 -43.43
CA GLU A 348 22.77 -11.24 -42.41
C GLU A 348 21.30 -11.47 -42.75
N TYR A 349 20.52 -11.86 -41.77
CA TYR A 349 19.06 -12.04 -41.89
C TYR A 349 18.38 -11.20 -40.82
N ASP A 350 17.48 -10.34 -41.24
CA ASP A 350 16.65 -9.57 -40.31
C ASP A 350 15.46 -10.41 -39.86
N ILE A 351 15.20 -10.41 -38.55
CA ILE A 351 14.07 -11.10 -37.94
C ILE A 351 12.99 -10.07 -37.60
N THR A 352 11.77 -10.32 -38.11
CA THR A 352 10.59 -9.53 -37.79
C THR A 352 9.86 -10.18 -36.62
N GLY A 353 9.22 -9.36 -35.77
CA GLY A 353 8.50 -9.83 -34.58
C GLY A 353 8.98 -9.17 -33.30
N ILE A 354 8.28 -9.43 -32.18
CA ILE A 354 8.59 -8.89 -30.85
C ILE A 354 8.40 -10.00 -29.82
N GLY A 355 9.46 -10.29 -29.06
CA GLY A 355 9.41 -11.25 -27.96
C GLY A 355 9.29 -12.71 -28.44
N TYR A 356 8.42 -13.48 -27.78
CA TYR A 356 8.23 -14.93 -27.98
C TYR A 356 6.90 -15.25 -28.71
N ASP A 357 6.26 -14.27 -29.34
CA ASP A 357 4.99 -14.50 -30.03
C ASP A 357 5.20 -15.32 -31.32
N ASP A 358 4.40 -16.36 -31.52
CA ASP A 358 4.45 -17.29 -32.69
C ASP A 358 4.07 -16.64 -34.02
N VAL A 359 3.86 -15.33 -34.06
CA VAL A 359 3.46 -14.57 -35.26
C VAL A 359 4.65 -13.86 -35.89
N ALA A 360 5.82 -14.50 -35.91
CA ALA A 360 6.91 -14.05 -36.77
C ALA A 360 6.65 -14.55 -38.20
N LYS A 361 6.36 -13.62 -39.11
CA LYS A 361 6.41 -13.87 -40.55
C LYS A 361 7.81 -13.60 -41.07
#